data_cb1051899fe7a6db0b996b6642757990
#
_entry.id   cb1051899fe7a6db0b996b6642757990
#
_cell.length_a   1.000
_cell.length_b   1.000
_cell.length_c   1.000
_cell.angle_alpha   90.00
_cell.angle_beta   90.00
_cell.angle_gamma   90.00
#
_symmetry.space_group_name_H-M   'P 1'
#
loop_
_entity.id
_entity.type
_entity.pdbx_description
1 polymer ?
#
loop_
_entity_poly.entity_id
_entity_poly.type
_entity_poly.pdbx_seq_one_letter_code
_entity_poly.pdbx_strand_id
1 'polypeptide(L)'
;MELIVQKLVEHVLRAQDFFRPARTLLVACSGGTDSLALLDVLERLRAAGGAQIICAHYEHGIRGADSLADARFVEAFCAAHAIPCLCGAGDVPVYARAHRLSLETAARVCRYDFLHRVHAERGCDAIVLAHHADDLAETVLLRILRGTGPAGLAAMCVWDGLHLRPLLTVTRAQIEQYAAERGLAPRHDVTNDALDARRNRIRHELLPQLARTYNPAVRDALTRLSVLAAEEDDLLSALARTEFERAAHPEGLLLAALRTLHPAMQRRVLRLFWVHKTGATQEFSYLHEERMRALITAKEAARAEMPGGWHASARYGALTLTRTPGAQCSAEKSEILLPLGDEYAIMNFQGMTFYVRCLTHMTADDWHRMERREAVYADLAQMPSLVLRTRRAGDYIQLPIGRRKIKDVLIDDKIPREDRDNIPFVAIAGTHEIFWMVGGRRSVRAPITESSSNILSIAFVKETIAR
;
A
#
# COMPACT_ATOMS: atom_id res chain seq x y z
N MET A 1 38.01 -11.19 16.23
CA MET A 1 36.78 -10.60 15.62
C MET A 1 35.51 -11.31 16.07
N GLU A 2 35.55 -12.62 16.22
CA GLU A 2 34.43 -13.44 16.68
C GLU A 2 33.70 -12.84 17.90
N LEU A 3 34.42 -12.58 18.98
CA LEU A 3 33.82 -12.02 20.21
C LEU A 3 33.21 -10.60 20.00
N ILE A 4 33.80 -9.81 19.11
CA ILE A 4 33.33 -8.44 18.83
C ILE A 4 31.99 -8.47 18.11
N VAL A 5 31.87 -9.23 17.00
CA VAL A 5 30.63 -9.34 16.24
C VAL A 5 29.51 -9.92 17.10
N GLN A 6 29.81 -10.99 17.88
CA GLN A 6 28.85 -11.61 18.77
C GLN A 6 28.33 -10.60 19.84
N LYS A 7 29.22 -9.81 20.47
CA LYS A 7 28.84 -8.80 21.46
C LYS A 7 28.01 -7.67 20.85
N LEU A 8 28.32 -7.21 19.63
CA LEU A 8 27.55 -6.19 18.96
C LEU A 8 26.12 -6.67 18.64
N VAL A 9 25.98 -7.90 18.12
CA VAL A 9 24.67 -8.51 17.86
C VAL A 9 23.91 -8.71 19.17
N GLU A 10 24.55 -9.24 20.22
CA GLU A 10 23.92 -9.41 21.53
C GLU A 10 23.45 -8.09 22.12
N HIS A 11 24.26 -7.03 22.01
CA HIS A 11 23.87 -5.70 22.45
C HIS A 11 22.58 -5.21 21.77
N VAL A 12 22.48 -5.38 20.45
CA VAL A 12 21.28 -5.04 19.68
C VAL A 12 20.05 -5.85 20.14
N LEU A 13 20.22 -7.17 20.31
CA LEU A 13 19.12 -8.02 20.77
C LEU A 13 18.63 -7.63 22.17
N ARG A 14 19.55 -7.27 23.08
CA ARG A 14 19.19 -6.79 24.42
C ARG A 14 18.49 -5.42 24.39
N ALA A 15 19.02 -4.49 23.62
CA ALA A 15 18.46 -3.15 23.47
C ALA A 15 17.04 -3.16 22.88
N GLN A 16 16.73 -4.13 22.01
CA GLN A 16 15.43 -4.29 21.37
C GLN A 16 14.53 -5.36 22.03
N ASP A 17 14.90 -5.85 23.24
CA ASP A 17 14.15 -6.84 24.03
C ASP A 17 13.97 -8.22 23.32
N PHE A 18 14.90 -8.57 22.44
CA PHE A 18 14.89 -9.87 21.76
C PHE A 18 15.86 -10.91 22.37
N PHE A 19 16.71 -10.56 23.35
CA PHE A 19 17.59 -11.51 24.03
C PHE A 19 16.87 -12.23 25.17
N ARG A 20 15.90 -13.09 24.81
CA ARG A 20 15.08 -13.86 25.76
C ARG A 20 14.69 -15.21 25.15
N PRO A 21 14.75 -16.34 25.89
CA PRO A 21 14.36 -17.67 25.40
C PRO A 21 12.89 -17.76 24.93
N ALA A 22 12.02 -16.89 25.45
CA ALA A 22 10.61 -16.83 25.07
C ALA A 22 10.36 -16.16 23.71
N ARG A 23 11.36 -15.47 23.14
CA ARG A 23 11.27 -14.88 21.81
C ARG A 23 11.62 -15.87 20.72
N THR A 24 10.98 -15.74 19.57
CA THR A 24 11.28 -16.54 18.37
C THR A 24 11.60 -15.62 17.20
N LEU A 25 12.79 -15.79 16.62
CA LEU A 25 13.30 -14.99 15.50
C LEU A 25 13.31 -15.80 14.22
N LEU A 26 12.72 -15.25 13.14
CA LEU A 26 12.79 -15.82 11.79
C LEU A 26 14.00 -15.24 11.06
N VAL A 27 15.04 -16.02 10.86
CA VAL A 27 16.30 -15.57 10.26
C VAL A 27 16.29 -15.83 8.76
N ALA A 28 16.30 -14.76 7.96
CA ALA A 28 16.39 -14.86 6.51
C ALA A 28 17.82 -15.21 6.10
N CYS A 29 18.04 -16.41 5.56
CA CYS A 29 19.35 -16.91 5.17
C CYS A 29 19.40 -17.24 3.67
N SER A 30 20.29 -16.56 2.94
CA SER A 30 20.53 -16.82 1.51
C SER A 30 21.65 -17.86 1.27
N GLY A 31 22.42 -18.23 2.31
CA GLY A 31 23.62 -19.03 2.19
C GLY A 31 24.91 -18.24 1.90
N GLY A 32 24.80 -16.94 1.64
CA GLY A 32 25.95 -16.03 1.50
C GLY A 32 26.58 -15.66 2.84
N THR A 33 27.79 -15.08 2.81
CA THR A 33 28.63 -14.77 3.97
C THR A 33 27.88 -14.06 5.09
N ASP A 34 27.17 -12.97 4.77
CA ASP A 34 26.54 -12.11 5.77
C ASP A 34 25.40 -12.84 6.48
N SER A 35 24.56 -13.55 5.73
CA SER A 35 23.40 -14.27 6.28
C SER A 35 23.82 -15.53 7.06
N LEU A 36 24.87 -16.22 6.62
CA LEU A 36 25.40 -17.40 7.30
C LEU A 36 26.09 -17.00 8.61
N ALA A 37 26.91 -15.93 8.58
CA ALA A 37 27.53 -15.37 9.79
C ALA A 37 26.50 -14.94 10.83
N LEU A 38 25.42 -14.26 10.39
CA LEU A 38 24.33 -13.89 11.27
C LEU A 38 23.65 -15.10 11.90
N LEU A 39 23.38 -16.14 11.11
CA LEU A 39 22.76 -17.38 11.59
C LEU A 39 23.64 -18.09 12.63
N ASP A 40 24.96 -18.19 12.39
CA ASP A 40 25.92 -18.75 13.34
C ASP A 40 26.01 -17.96 14.65
N VAL A 41 26.06 -16.62 14.57
CA VAL A 41 26.05 -15.75 15.75
C VAL A 41 24.77 -15.96 16.58
N LEU A 42 23.62 -15.97 15.93
CA LEU A 42 22.32 -16.12 16.62
C LEU A 42 22.18 -17.50 17.25
N GLU A 43 22.68 -18.55 16.61
CA GLU A 43 22.71 -19.90 17.18
C GLU A 43 23.52 -19.96 18.47
N ARG A 44 24.69 -19.35 18.48
CA ARG A 44 25.56 -19.29 19.68
C ARG A 44 24.90 -18.47 20.79
N LEU A 45 24.24 -17.37 20.45
CA LEU A 45 23.49 -16.57 21.40
C LEU A 45 22.26 -17.31 21.94
N ARG A 46 21.60 -18.14 21.13
CA ARG A 46 20.53 -19.05 21.57
C ARG A 46 21.04 -20.04 22.61
N ALA A 47 22.19 -20.65 22.37
CA ALA A 47 22.84 -21.55 23.31
C ALA A 47 23.23 -20.86 24.63
N ALA A 48 23.49 -19.54 24.60
CA ALA A 48 23.76 -18.69 25.77
C ALA A 48 22.51 -18.13 26.47
N GLY A 49 21.31 -18.64 26.15
CA GLY A 49 20.04 -18.20 26.76
C GLY A 49 19.31 -17.08 25.99
N GLY A 50 19.69 -16.84 24.74
CA GLY A 50 18.98 -15.91 23.84
C GLY A 50 17.71 -16.49 23.22
N ALA A 51 17.19 -15.78 22.23
CA ALA A 51 15.95 -16.12 21.53
C ALA A 51 16.03 -17.46 20.79
N GLN A 52 14.89 -18.12 20.63
CA GLN A 52 14.74 -19.23 19.68
C GLN A 52 14.89 -18.73 18.24
N ILE A 53 15.42 -19.55 17.35
CA ILE A 53 15.64 -19.18 15.94
C ILE A 53 15.01 -20.22 15.01
N ILE A 54 14.43 -19.71 13.93
CA ILE A 54 13.96 -20.49 12.77
C ILE A 54 14.65 -19.89 11.54
N CYS A 55 15.28 -20.72 10.75
CA CYS A 55 15.88 -20.29 9.47
C CYS A 55 14.82 -20.28 8.37
N ALA A 56 14.83 -19.27 7.52
CA ALA A 56 14.00 -19.17 6.33
C ALA A 56 14.88 -18.93 5.10
N HIS A 57 14.83 -19.84 4.14
CA HIS A 57 15.50 -19.72 2.85
C HIS A 57 14.49 -19.67 1.72
N TYR A 58 14.69 -18.77 0.74
CA TYR A 58 13.83 -18.66 -0.44
C TYR A 58 14.61 -18.87 -1.72
N GLU A 59 14.23 -19.90 -2.47
CA GLU A 59 14.79 -20.26 -3.77
C GLU A 59 14.05 -19.50 -4.87
N HIS A 60 14.79 -18.75 -5.70
CA HIS A 60 14.21 -17.80 -6.66
C HIS A 60 13.91 -18.40 -8.05
N GLY A 61 14.30 -19.65 -8.34
CA GLY A 61 14.12 -20.28 -9.65
C GLY A 61 14.94 -19.63 -10.78
N ILE A 62 15.99 -18.87 -10.45
CA ILE A 62 16.75 -18.11 -11.46
C ILE A 62 17.91 -18.92 -12.05
N ARG A 63 18.62 -19.72 -11.23
CA ARG A 63 19.86 -20.42 -11.58
C ARG A 63 19.71 -21.94 -11.67
N GLY A 64 18.49 -22.47 -11.67
CA GLY A 64 18.24 -23.89 -11.78
C GLY A 64 18.97 -24.72 -10.72
N ALA A 65 19.91 -25.60 -11.14
CA ALA A 65 20.63 -26.51 -10.24
C ALA A 65 21.44 -25.79 -9.15
N ASP A 66 21.99 -24.61 -9.42
CA ASP A 66 22.79 -23.86 -8.42
C ASP A 66 21.91 -23.31 -7.31
N SER A 67 20.69 -22.82 -7.62
CA SER A 67 19.73 -22.37 -6.61
C SER A 67 19.32 -23.52 -5.67
N LEU A 68 19.09 -24.71 -6.23
CA LEU A 68 18.82 -25.93 -5.43
C LEU A 68 20.01 -26.31 -4.54
N ALA A 69 21.27 -26.16 -5.05
CA ALA A 69 22.44 -26.42 -4.27
C ALA A 69 22.61 -25.44 -3.08
N ASP A 70 22.20 -24.19 -3.25
CA ASP A 70 22.17 -23.18 -2.17
C ASP A 70 21.15 -23.56 -1.09
N ALA A 71 19.94 -23.97 -1.48
CA ALA A 71 18.92 -24.44 -0.54
C ALA A 71 19.41 -25.64 0.28
N ARG A 72 19.97 -26.66 -0.40
CA ARG A 72 20.54 -27.84 0.29
C ARG A 72 21.69 -27.50 1.23
N PHE A 73 22.52 -26.53 0.86
CA PHE A 73 23.59 -26.04 1.72
C PHE A 73 23.05 -25.41 3.01
N VAL A 74 22.04 -24.53 2.92
CA VAL A 74 21.40 -23.92 4.09
C VAL A 74 20.70 -24.97 4.95
N GLU A 75 19.99 -25.92 4.34
CA GLU A 75 19.33 -27.02 5.05
C GLU A 75 20.37 -27.90 5.82
N ALA A 76 21.49 -28.24 5.17
CA ALA A 76 22.55 -29.03 5.80
C ALA A 76 23.21 -28.29 6.97
N PHE A 77 23.46 -26.99 6.82
CA PHE A 77 23.95 -26.15 7.91
C PHE A 77 22.98 -26.13 9.10
N CYS A 78 21.72 -25.91 8.83
CA CYS A 78 20.67 -25.89 9.86
C CYS A 78 20.53 -27.24 10.57
N ALA A 79 20.57 -28.34 9.81
CA ALA A 79 20.49 -29.68 10.38
C ALA A 79 21.70 -29.99 11.32
N ALA A 80 22.91 -29.58 10.94
CA ALA A 80 24.10 -29.74 11.76
C ALA A 80 24.04 -28.98 13.09
N HIS A 81 23.27 -27.89 13.17
CA HIS A 81 23.14 -27.03 14.34
C HIS A 81 21.77 -27.16 15.03
N ALA A 82 20.95 -28.15 14.66
CA ALA A 82 19.61 -28.37 15.18
C ALA A 82 18.69 -27.08 15.10
N ILE A 83 18.82 -26.35 14.00
CA ILE A 83 18.02 -25.16 13.69
C ILE A 83 16.85 -25.59 12.80
N PRO A 84 15.57 -25.32 13.17
CA PRO A 84 14.44 -25.51 12.26
C PRO A 84 14.64 -24.68 10.98
N CYS A 85 14.55 -25.31 9.79
CA CYS A 85 14.72 -24.65 8.50
C CYS A 85 13.45 -24.77 7.66
N LEU A 86 13.01 -23.65 7.09
CA LEU A 86 11.87 -23.57 6.19
C LEU A 86 12.35 -23.06 4.85
N CYS A 87 12.22 -23.88 3.81
CA CYS A 87 12.56 -23.53 2.44
C CYS A 87 11.30 -23.21 1.66
N GLY A 88 11.27 -22.05 1.01
CA GLY A 88 10.27 -21.65 0.03
C GLY A 88 10.89 -21.58 -1.35
N ALA A 89 10.10 -21.80 -2.39
CA ALA A 89 10.53 -21.69 -3.78
C ALA A 89 9.50 -20.97 -4.63
N GLY A 90 9.94 -20.32 -5.70
CA GLY A 90 9.06 -19.71 -6.69
C GLY A 90 9.76 -19.39 -8.00
N ASP A 91 8.99 -19.39 -9.09
CA ASP A 91 9.46 -18.99 -10.42
C ASP A 91 9.45 -17.46 -10.55
N VAL A 92 10.50 -16.82 -10.03
CA VAL A 92 10.65 -15.36 -10.07
C VAL A 92 10.66 -14.81 -11.50
N PRO A 93 11.29 -15.43 -12.50
CA PRO A 93 11.19 -15.01 -13.91
C PRO A 93 9.75 -14.95 -14.44
N VAL A 94 8.89 -15.92 -14.11
CA VAL A 94 7.48 -15.91 -14.49
C VAL A 94 6.74 -14.78 -13.78
N TYR A 95 6.97 -14.62 -12.48
CA TYR A 95 6.37 -13.53 -11.69
C TYR A 95 6.77 -12.14 -12.22
N ALA A 96 8.04 -11.93 -12.55
CA ALA A 96 8.55 -10.68 -13.09
C ALA A 96 7.85 -10.29 -14.40
N ARG A 97 7.67 -11.25 -15.33
CA ARG A 97 6.97 -11.04 -16.61
C ARG A 97 5.50 -10.71 -16.39
N ALA A 98 4.81 -11.48 -15.53
CA ALA A 98 3.38 -11.28 -15.27
C ALA A 98 3.08 -9.90 -14.67
N HIS A 99 3.97 -9.37 -13.81
CA HIS A 99 3.78 -8.10 -13.12
C HIS A 99 4.57 -6.94 -13.73
N ARG A 100 5.27 -7.15 -14.85
CA ARG A 100 6.11 -6.13 -15.53
C ARG A 100 7.16 -5.50 -14.60
N LEU A 101 7.76 -6.32 -13.75
CA LEU A 101 8.80 -5.91 -12.81
C LEU A 101 10.19 -6.29 -13.31
N SER A 102 11.23 -5.59 -12.82
CA SER A 102 12.59 -6.09 -12.97
C SER A 102 12.75 -7.40 -12.19
N LEU A 103 13.67 -8.27 -12.64
CA LEU A 103 13.95 -9.55 -12.00
C LEU A 103 14.32 -9.37 -10.51
N GLU A 104 15.12 -8.34 -10.20
CA GLU A 104 15.50 -7.99 -8.84
C GLU A 104 14.30 -7.59 -7.98
N THR A 105 13.44 -6.70 -8.50
CA THR A 105 12.23 -6.26 -7.78
C THR A 105 11.32 -7.46 -7.52
N ALA A 106 11.11 -8.31 -8.53
CA ALA A 106 10.30 -9.52 -8.41
C ALA A 106 10.87 -10.50 -7.37
N ALA A 107 12.19 -10.76 -7.41
CA ALA A 107 12.88 -11.60 -6.44
C ALA A 107 12.72 -11.07 -5.01
N ARG A 108 12.85 -9.76 -4.85
CA ARG A 108 12.64 -9.10 -3.54
C ARG A 108 11.20 -9.26 -3.07
N VAL A 109 10.20 -9.00 -3.91
CA VAL A 109 8.77 -9.14 -3.55
C VAL A 109 8.48 -10.58 -3.13
N CYS A 110 8.77 -11.56 -3.96
CA CYS A 110 8.50 -12.97 -3.66
C CYS A 110 9.17 -13.44 -2.35
N ARG A 111 10.43 -13.02 -2.11
CA ARG A 111 11.16 -13.34 -0.88
C ARG A 111 10.48 -12.72 0.35
N TYR A 112 10.09 -11.44 0.30
CA TYR A 112 9.45 -10.80 1.43
C TYR A 112 8.06 -11.36 1.69
N ASP A 113 7.27 -11.67 0.66
CA ASP A 113 5.97 -12.33 0.80
C ASP A 113 6.10 -13.69 1.48
N PHE A 114 7.12 -14.48 1.12
CA PHE A 114 7.44 -15.74 1.78
C PHE A 114 7.79 -15.52 3.25
N LEU A 115 8.71 -14.59 3.56
CA LEU A 115 9.14 -14.30 4.93
C LEU A 115 7.97 -13.82 5.80
N HIS A 116 7.12 -12.93 5.30
CA HIS A 116 5.95 -12.42 6.02
C HIS A 116 4.93 -13.52 6.30
N ARG A 117 4.69 -14.41 5.31
CA ARG A 117 3.81 -15.56 5.50
C ARG A 117 4.34 -16.50 6.57
N VAL A 118 5.60 -16.90 6.49
CA VAL A 118 6.22 -17.80 7.49
C VAL A 118 6.24 -17.16 8.87
N HIS A 119 6.56 -15.86 8.97
CA HIS A 119 6.52 -15.10 10.22
C HIS A 119 5.13 -15.20 10.88
N ALA A 120 4.06 -14.96 10.11
CA ALA A 120 2.68 -15.05 10.62
C ALA A 120 2.28 -16.48 10.98
N GLU A 121 2.59 -17.49 10.15
CA GLU A 121 2.26 -18.90 10.37
C GLU A 121 2.96 -19.49 11.61
N ARG A 122 4.19 -19.05 11.89
CA ARG A 122 4.98 -19.55 13.02
C ARG A 122 4.89 -18.69 14.26
N GLY A 123 4.19 -17.56 14.21
CA GLY A 123 4.07 -16.63 15.33
C GLY A 123 5.41 -16.08 15.80
N CYS A 124 6.34 -15.80 14.87
CA CYS A 124 7.64 -15.25 15.21
C CYS A 124 7.52 -13.80 15.68
N ASP A 125 8.45 -13.36 16.54
CA ASP A 125 8.44 -11.98 17.07
C ASP A 125 9.11 -10.99 16.10
N ALA A 126 10.03 -11.45 15.25
CA ALA A 126 10.72 -10.62 14.27
C ALA A 126 11.26 -11.42 13.09
N ILE A 127 11.41 -10.75 11.94
CA ILE A 127 12.17 -11.22 10.78
C ILE A 127 13.56 -10.61 10.85
N VAL A 128 14.60 -11.44 10.96
CA VAL A 128 15.99 -10.99 11.10
C VAL A 128 16.69 -11.00 9.75
N LEU A 129 17.26 -9.85 9.38
CA LEU A 129 17.92 -9.61 8.10
C LEU A 129 19.40 -9.30 8.30
N ALA A 130 20.27 -9.82 7.42
CA ALA A 130 21.71 -9.65 7.49
C ALA A 130 22.25 -8.36 6.84
N HIS A 131 21.46 -7.27 6.83
CA HIS A 131 21.96 -5.98 6.38
C HIS A 131 23.02 -5.46 7.35
N HIS A 132 24.11 -4.92 6.82
CA HIS A 132 25.27 -4.47 7.59
C HIS A 132 25.61 -2.99 7.31
N ALA A 133 26.63 -2.45 7.99
CA ALA A 133 26.99 -1.02 7.92
C ALA A 133 27.30 -0.54 6.49
N ASP A 134 27.95 -1.37 5.67
CA ASP A 134 28.24 -1.00 4.26
C ASP A 134 26.97 -0.91 3.43
N ASP A 135 25.97 -1.80 3.63
CA ASP A 135 24.65 -1.70 2.98
C ASP A 135 23.92 -0.41 3.36
N LEU A 136 24.07 0.02 4.62
CA LEU A 136 23.50 1.28 5.08
C LEU A 136 24.17 2.46 4.38
N ALA A 137 25.51 2.50 4.32
CA ALA A 137 26.26 3.54 3.63
C ALA A 137 25.91 3.61 2.13
N GLU A 138 25.81 2.47 1.45
CA GLU A 138 25.36 2.39 0.05
C GLU A 138 23.96 2.97 -0.14
N THR A 139 23.03 2.62 0.77
CA THR A 139 21.63 3.06 0.69
C THR A 139 21.50 4.56 0.95
N VAL A 140 22.25 5.10 1.91
CA VAL A 140 22.30 6.55 2.17
C VAL A 140 22.79 7.29 0.93
N LEU A 141 23.88 6.84 0.34
CA LEU A 141 24.45 7.48 -0.85
C LEU A 141 23.51 7.38 -2.07
N LEU A 142 22.87 6.22 -2.28
CA LEU A 142 21.84 6.07 -3.31
C LEU A 142 20.68 7.04 -3.12
N ARG A 143 20.23 7.27 -1.90
CA ARG A 143 19.13 8.20 -1.60
C ARG A 143 19.55 9.64 -1.79
N ILE A 144 20.78 10.02 -1.41
CA ILE A 144 21.34 11.35 -1.68
C ILE A 144 21.36 11.62 -3.20
N LEU A 145 21.86 10.68 -4.00
CA LEU A 145 21.93 10.81 -5.45
C LEU A 145 20.57 10.88 -6.15
N ARG A 146 19.52 10.35 -5.53
CA ARG A 146 18.14 10.43 -6.03
C ARG A 146 17.41 11.71 -5.58
N GLY A 147 18.00 12.47 -4.68
CA GLY A 147 17.36 13.60 -4.01
C GLY A 147 16.43 13.13 -2.88
N THR A 148 16.87 13.24 -1.66
CA THR A 148 16.08 12.83 -0.49
C THR A 148 16.04 13.92 0.56
N GLY A 149 14.96 13.95 1.34
CA GLY A 149 14.86 14.72 2.56
C GLY A 149 15.43 13.99 3.78
N PRO A 150 15.41 14.62 4.97
CA PRO A 150 15.93 14.03 6.22
C PRO A 150 15.36 12.64 6.52
N ALA A 151 14.04 12.44 6.39
CA ALA A 151 13.40 11.14 6.57
C ALA A 151 13.97 10.04 5.66
N GLY A 152 14.41 10.39 4.45
CA GLY A 152 15.06 9.43 3.57
C GLY A 152 16.51 9.13 3.94
N LEU A 153 17.22 10.04 4.60
CA LEU A 153 18.58 9.80 5.10
C LEU A 153 18.60 8.80 6.26
N ALA A 154 17.51 8.66 7.02
CA ALA A 154 17.33 7.62 8.02
C ALA A 154 17.49 6.19 7.46
N ALA A 155 17.52 6.03 6.17
CA ALA A 155 17.78 4.86 5.32
C ALA A 155 17.24 3.53 5.85
N MET A 156 17.92 2.91 6.80
CA MET A 156 17.53 1.66 7.47
C MET A 156 17.70 1.83 8.98
N CYS A 157 16.71 1.37 9.74
CA CYS A 157 16.80 1.29 11.20
C CYS A 157 17.10 -0.15 11.65
N VAL A 158 17.61 -0.27 12.86
CA VAL A 158 17.86 -1.57 13.49
C VAL A 158 16.57 -2.36 13.64
N TRP A 159 15.49 -1.72 14.04
CA TRP A 159 14.16 -2.29 14.22
C TRP A 159 13.09 -1.39 13.62
N ASP A 160 12.19 -1.93 12.81
CA ASP A 160 11.11 -1.18 12.15
C ASP A 160 9.69 -1.66 12.52
N GLY A 161 9.58 -2.46 13.59
CA GLY A 161 8.31 -3.08 14.01
C GLY A 161 8.08 -4.49 13.45
N LEU A 162 8.86 -4.92 12.47
CA LEU A 162 8.78 -6.25 11.87
C LEU A 162 10.17 -6.84 11.55
N HIS A 163 11.07 -6.02 11.02
CA HIS A 163 12.40 -6.44 10.58
C HIS A 163 13.47 -5.98 11.56
N LEU A 164 14.27 -6.91 12.04
CA LEU A 164 15.43 -6.68 12.90
C LEU A 164 16.73 -6.85 12.09
N ARG A 165 17.66 -5.89 12.21
CA ARG A 165 18.94 -5.86 11.48
C ARG A 165 20.11 -5.75 12.46
N PRO A 166 20.50 -6.85 13.11
CA PRO A 166 21.50 -6.81 14.19
C PRO A 166 22.91 -6.46 13.69
N LEU A 167 23.21 -6.69 12.40
CA LEU A 167 24.52 -6.41 11.81
C LEU A 167 24.65 -4.95 11.31
N LEU A 168 23.68 -4.10 11.50
CA LEU A 168 23.67 -2.75 10.90
C LEU A 168 24.82 -1.84 11.41
N THR A 169 25.42 -2.19 12.54
CA THR A 169 26.61 -1.53 13.11
C THR A 169 27.91 -2.28 12.84
N VAL A 170 27.86 -3.42 12.15
CA VAL A 170 29.00 -4.28 11.84
C VAL A 170 29.41 -4.06 10.39
N THR A 171 30.68 -3.88 10.12
CA THR A 171 31.21 -3.74 8.76
C THR A 171 31.32 -5.10 8.05
N ARG A 172 31.25 -5.07 6.72
CA ARG A 172 31.45 -6.27 5.91
C ARG A 172 32.81 -6.96 6.20
N ALA A 173 33.88 -6.19 6.35
CA ALA A 173 35.20 -6.72 6.70
C ALA A 173 35.17 -7.48 8.03
N GLN A 174 34.45 -6.99 9.03
CA GLN A 174 34.30 -7.68 10.33
C GLN A 174 33.50 -8.98 10.18
N ILE A 175 32.49 -9.00 9.33
CA ILE A 175 31.68 -10.20 9.04
C ILE A 175 32.54 -11.26 8.31
N GLU A 176 33.29 -10.85 7.29
CA GLU A 176 34.20 -11.75 6.55
C GLU A 176 35.27 -12.33 7.45
N GLN A 177 35.88 -11.51 8.33
CA GLN A 177 36.83 -11.99 9.31
C GLN A 177 36.19 -12.94 10.33
N TYR A 178 34.98 -12.63 10.81
CA TYR A 178 34.19 -13.53 11.67
C TYR A 178 34.00 -14.90 10.99
N ALA A 179 33.52 -14.89 9.74
CA ALA A 179 33.23 -16.09 8.98
C ALA A 179 34.52 -16.94 8.81
N ALA A 180 35.66 -16.29 8.53
CA ALA A 180 36.97 -16.97 8.43
C ALA A 180 37.42 -17.58 9.76
N GLU A 181 37.36 -16.84 10.88
CA GLU A 181 37.70 -17.33 12.22
C GLU A 181 36.82 -18.51 12.66
N ARG A 182 35.53 -18.51 12.21
CA ARG A 182 34.58 -19.58 12.48
C ARG A 182 34.68 -20.77 11.52
N GLY A 183 35.50 -20.67 10.48
CA GLY A 183 35.59 -21.72 9.46
C GLY A 183 34.29 -21.89 8.66
N LEU A 184 33.45 -20.86 8.57
CA LEU A 184 32.25 -20.90 7.75
C LEU A 184 32.65 -20.93 6.28
N ALA A 185 31.97 -21.77 5.49
CA ALA A 185 32.22 -21.93 4.07
C ALA A 185 31.00 -21.43 3.27
N PRO A 186 30.73 -20.10 3.23
CA PRO A 186 29.58 -19.57 2.56
C PRO A 186 29.66 -19.83 1.06
N ARG A 187 28.49 -19.93 0.41
CA ARG A 187 28.40 -20.01 -1.03
C ARG A 187 28.50 -18.62 -1.65
N HIS A 188 29.29 -18.50 -2.71
CA HIS A 188 29.43 -17.24 -3.44
C HIS A 188 28.31 -17.12 -4.49
N ASP A 189 27.49 -16.09 -4.39
CA ASP A 189 26.44 -15.80 -5.36
C ASP A 189 26.95 -14.80 -6.40
N VAL A 190 27.39 -15.32 -7.55
CA VAL A 190 27.89 -14.52 -8.68
C VAL A 190 26.81 -13.58 -9.25
N THR A 191 25.53 -13.86 -9.04
CA THR A 191 24.44 -13.01 -9.55
C THR A 191 24.21 -11.77 -8.70
N ASN A 192 24.66 -11.73 -7.45
CA ASN A 192 24.62 -10.50 -6.64
C ASN A 192 25.47 -9.38 -7.25
N ASP A 193 26.46 -9.72 -8.07
CA ASP A 193 27.30 -8.75 -8.77
C ASP A 193 26.63 -8.13 -10.01
N ALA A 194 25.57 -8.74 -10.55
CA ALA A 194 24.96 -8.35 -11.81
C ALA A 194 23.57 -7.68 -11.66
N LEU A 195 22.83 -7.91 -10.56
CA LEU A 195 21.41 -7.55 -10.46
C LEU A 195 21.13 -6.06 -10.20
N ASP A 196 22.03 -5.33 -9.54
CA ASP A 196 21.91 -3.88 -9.34
C ASP A 196 23.13 -3.10 -9.84
N ALA A 197 23.14 -2.77 -11.13
CA ALA A 197 24.24 -2.03 -11.73
C ALA A 197 24.54 -0.70 -11.02
N ARG A 198 23.53 -0.01 -10.42
CA ARG A 198 23.73 1.25 -9.70
C ARG A 198 24.33 1.02 -8.31
N ARG A 199 23.80 0.05 -7.58
CA ARG A 199 24.31 -0.29 -6.24
C ARG A 199 25.72 -0.85 -6.33
N ASN A 200 25.99 -1.71 -7.30
CA ASN A 200 27.33 -2.27 -7.56
C ASN A 200 28.32 -1.19 -7.94
N ARG A 201 27.93 -0.20 -8.77
CA ARG A 201 28.79 0.95 -9.07
C ARG A 201 29.11 1.78 -7.84
N ILE A 202 28.15 1.98 -6.94
CA ILE A 202 28.40 2.68 -5.67
C ILE A 202 29.37 1.87 -4.81
N ARG A 203 29.17 0.55 -4.68
CA ARG A 203 30.00 -0.35 -3.88
C ARG A 203 31.43 -0.46 -4.39
N HIS A 204 31.60 -0.68 -5.70
CA HIS A 204 32.89 -1.04 -6.28
C HIS A 204 33.65 0.14 -6.89
N GLU A 205 32.97 1.24 -7.24
CA GLU A 205 33.60 2.41 -7.87
C GLU A 205 33.54 3.63 -6.95
N LEU A 206 32.33 4.11 -6.60
CA LEU A 206 32.16 5.44 -5.97
C LEU A 206 32.62 5.47 -4.51
N LEU A 207 32.19 4.54 -3.66
CA LEU A 207 32.61 4.47 -2.25
C LEU A 207 34.12 4.28 -2.10
N PRO A 208 34.78 3.35 -2.85
CA PRO A 208 36.23 3.26 -2.83
C PRO A 208 36.95 4.53 -3.33
N GLN A 209 36.41 5.21 -4.34
CA GLN A 209 36.95 6.48 -4.81
C GLN A 209 36.84 7.57 -3.73
N LEU A 210 35.66 7.72 -3.11
CA LEU A 210 35.45 8.67 -2.03
C LEU A 210 36.37 8.40 -0.84
N ALA A 211 36.55 7.11 -0.48
CA ALA A 211 37.44 6.72 0.60
C ALA A 211 38.91 7.07 0.31
N ARG A 212 39.38 6.84 -0.92
CA ARG A 212 40.77 7.13 -1.30
C ARG A 212 41.07 8.61 -1.47
N THR A 213 40.11 9.37 -2.02
CA THR A 213 40.38 10.73 -2.47
C THR A 213 39.91 11.80 -1.48
N TYR A 214 38.85 11.55 -0.74
CA TYR A 214 38.22 12.58 0.09
C TYR A 214 38.21 12.24 1.58
N ASN A 215 37.73 11.05 1.97
CA ASN A 215 37.61 10.67 3.36
C ASN A 215 37.72 9.16 3.55
N PRO A 216 38.82 8.64 4.09
CA PRO A 216 38.98 7.21 4.36
C PRO A 216 37.84 6.61 5.22
N ALA A 217 37.22 7.42 6.10
CA ALA A 217 36.12 7.02 6.96
C ALA A 217 34.73 7.41 6.38
N VAL A 218 34.58 7.53 5.06
CA VAL A 218 33.32 7.94 4.42
C VAL A 218 32.14 7.03 4.76
N ARG A 219 32.38 5.71 4.86
CA ARG A 219 31.32 4.75 5.26
C ARG A 219 30.79 5.04 6.66
N ASP A 220 31.68 5.24 7.62
CA ASP A 220 31.32 5.59 9.00
C ASP A 220 30.62 6.94 9.06
N ALA A 221 31.05 7.90 8.25
CA ALA A 221 30.40 9.22 8.18
C ALA A 221 28.95 9.10 7.66
N LEU A 222 28.71 8.30 6.61
CA LEU A 222 27.38 8.05 6.06
C LEU A 222 26.50 7.28 7.05
N THR A 223 27.06 6.30 7.76
CA THR A 223 26.34 5.53 8.79
C THR A 223 25.93 6.44 9.95
N ARG A 224 26.84 7.28 10.47
CA ARG A 224 26.52 8.26 11.51
C ARG A 224 25.44 9.24 11.05
N LEU A 225 25.55 9.76 9.82
CA LEU A 225 24.51 10.64 9.25
C LEU A 225 23.13 9.96 9.27
N SER A 226 23.07 8.70 8.90
CA SER A 226 21.81 7.94 8.89
C SER A 226 21.23 7.75 10.30
N VAL A 227 22.08 7.47 11.30
CA VAL A 227 21.65 7.30 12.70
C VAL A 227 21.08 8.62 13.24
N LEU A 228 21.81 9.73 13.09
CA LEU A 228 21.35 11.03 13.53
C LEU A 228 20.04 11.45 12.83
N ALA A 229 19.97 11.25 11.51
CA ALA A 229 18.75 11.52 10.74
C ALA A 229 17.56 10.67 11.22
N ALA A 230 17.80 9.42 11.64
CA ALA A 230 16.74 8.54 12.16
C ALA A 230 16.20 9.03 13.50
N GLU A 231 17.07 9.44 14.43
CA GLU A 231 16.68 9.99 15.72
C GLU A 231 15.89 11.29 15.58
N GLU A 232 16.35 12.21 14.71
CA GLU A 232 15.65 13.45 14.41
C GLU A 232 14.29 13.19 13.72
N ASP A 233 14.24 12.22 12.80
CA ASP A 233 13.02 11.86 12.09
C ASP A 233 11.98 11.25 13.02
N ASP A 234 12.39 10.42 13.96
CA ASP A 234 11.49 9.82 14.96
C ASP A 234 10.85 10.91 15.84
N LEU A 235 11.65 11.82 16.38
CA LEU A 235 11.15 12.95 17.18
C LEU A 235 10.17 13.82 16.38
N LEU A 236 10.57 14.25 15.17
CA LEU A 236 9.73 15.10 14.35
C LEU A 236 8.47 14.39 13.85
N SER A 237 8.53 13.08 13.66
CA SER A 237 7.36 12.27 13.29
C SER A 237 6.39 12.10 14.46
N ALA A 238 6.88 11.96 15.69
CA ALA A 238 6.05 11.96 16.89
C ALA A 238 5.33 13.30 17.06
N LEU A 239 6.06 14.41 16.94
CA LEU A 239 5.48 15.76 17.01
C LEU A 239 4.44 15.97 15.88
N ALA A 240 4.73 15.50 14.67
CA ALA A 240 3.81 15.62 13.54
C ALA A 240 2.50 14.84 13.75
N ARG A 241 2.54 13.67 14.38
CA ARG A 241 1.32 12.92 14.77
C ARG A 241 0.45 13.72 15.73
N THR A 242 1.04 14.31 16.76
CA THR A 242 0.33 15.19 17.71
C THR A 242 -0.32 16.39 17.01
N GLU A 243 0.41 17.05 16.10
CA GLU A 243 -0.12 18.20 15.36
C GLU A 243 -1.18 17.78 14.33
N PHE A 244 -1.07 16.58 13.75
CA PHE A 244 -2.07 16.01 12.87
C PHE A 244 -3.40 15.79 13.62
N GLU A 245 -3.35 15.21 14.82
CA GLU A 245 -4.53 15.01 15.67
C GLU A 245 -5.17 16.34 16.08
N ARG A 246 -4.36 17.35 16.44
CA ARG A 246 -4.85 18.71 16.76
C ARG A 246 -5.52 19.42 15.59
N ALA A 247 -5.02 19.19 14.39
CA ALA A 247 -5.57 19.75 13.16
C ALA A 247 -6.76 18.95 12.60
N ALA A 248 -7.09 17.79 13.17
CA ALA A 248 -8.14 16.90 12.65
C ALA A 248 -9.50 17.59 12.60
N HIS A 249 -10.21 17.39 11.49
CA HIS A 249 -11.54 17.91 11.22
C HIS A 249 -12.35 16.84 10.47
N PRO A 250 -13.68 16.76 10.64
CA PRO A 250 -14.50 15.75 9.95
C PRO A 250 -14.28 15.67 8.43
N GLU A 251 -14.04 16.80 7.79
CA GLU A 251 -13.80 16.88 6.33
C GLU A 251 -12.31 16.80 5.94
N GLY A 252 -11.37 16.95 6.89
CA GLY A 252 -9.94 16.99 6.57
C GLY A 252 -9.05 17.55 7.67
N LEU A 253 -8.34 18.64 7.41
CA LEU A 253 -7.49 19.32 8.39
C LEU A 253 -7.86 20.81 8.51
N LEU A 254 -7.90 21.35 9.73
CA LEU A 254 -8.14 22.77 9.99
C LEU A 254 -7.00 23.65 9.47
N LEU A 255 -7.27 24.54 8.54
CA LEU A 255 -6.30 25.49 7.98
C LEU A 255 -5.73 26.43 9.06
N ALA A 256 -6.54 26.85 10.03
CA ALA A 256 -6.09 27.70 11.13
C ALA A 256 -4.97 27.03 11.95
N ALA A 257 -5.12 25.74 12.27
CA ALA A 257 -4.08 24.96 12.96
C ALA A 257 -2.82 24.81 12.11
N LEU A 258 -2.98 24.48 10.81
CA LEU A 258 -1.84 24.32 9.91
C LEU A 258 -1.03 25.61 9.72
N ARG A 259 -1.68 26.78 9.71
CA ARG A 259 -1.00 28.09 9.54
C ARG A 259 -0.04 28.43 10.67
N THR A 260 -0.24 27.91 11.87
CA THR A 260 0.64 28.15 13.02
C THR A 260 1.89 27.30 13.02
N LEU A 261 1.91 26.23 12.19
CA LEU A 261 3.02 25.28 12.17
C LEU A 261 4.21 25.81 11.37
N HIS A 262 5.41 25.44 11.82
CA HIS A 262 6.63 25.63 11.03
C HIS A 262 6.52 24.88 9.69
N PRO A 263 7.09 25.40 8.56
CA PRO A 263 6.99 24.77 7.24
C PRO A 263 7.42 23.28 7.21
N ALA A 264 8.44 22.90 7.97
CA ALA A 264 8.88 21.51 8.08
C ALA A 264 7.78 20.61 8.71
N MET A 265 7.07 21.13 9.70
CA MET A 265 5.98 20.43 10.37
C MET A 265 4.74 20.36 9.47
N GLN A 266 4.43 21.45 8.75
CA GLN A 266 3.37 21.43 7.74
C GLN A 266 3.55 20.30 6.74
N ARG A 267 4.76 20.13 6.17
CA ARG A 267 5.06 19.03 5.23
C ARG A 267 4.81 17.65 5.85
N ARG A 268 5.28 17.42 7.09
CA ARG A 268 5.09 16.15 7.78
C ARG A 268 3.62 15.85 8.06
N VAL A 269 2.87 16.82 8.53
CA VAL A 269 1.41 16.71 8.79
C VAL A 269 0.65 16.44 7.47
N LEU A 270 1.01 17.13 6.38
CA LEU A 270 0.40 16.92 5.08
C LEU A 270 0.72 15.53 4.51
N ARG A 271 1.92 15.01 4.73
CA ARG A 271 2.29 13.63 4.36
C ARG A 271 1.48 12.60 5.16
N LEU A 272 1.32 12.80 6.48
CA LEU A 272 0.45 11.96 7.31
C LEU A 272 -0.99 12.00 6.83
N PHE A 273 -1.50 13.19 6.48
CA PHE A 273 -2.85 13.35 5.93
C PHE A 273 -3.02 12.61 4.61
N TRP A 274 -2.03 12.70 3.72
CA TRP A 274 -2.02 11.95 2.46
C TRP A 274 -2.12 10.45 2.71
N VAL A 275 -1.21 9.89 3.53
CA VAL A 275 -1.18 8.46 3.84
C VAL A 275 -2.48 8.01 4.51
N HIS A 276 -3.00 8.79 5.47
CA HIS A 276 -4.25 8.49 6.17
C HIS A 276 -5.45 8.40 5.22
N LYS A 277 -5.53 9.28 4.23
CA LYS A 277 -6.67 9.33 3.28
C LYS A 277 -6.54 8.37 2.11
N THR A 278 -5.33 8.07 1.67
CA THR A 278 -5.10 7.30 0.43
C THR A 278 -4.58 5.89 0.67
N GLY A 279 -4.01 5.61 1.85
CA GLY A 279 -3.26 4.39 2.13
C GLY A 279 -1.92 4.30 1.38
N ALA A 280 -1.59 5.28 0.52
CA ALA A 280 -0.42 5.24 -0.35
C ALA A 280 0.75 6.03 0.23
N THR A 281 1.91 5.38 0.38
CA THR A 281 3.16 6.02 0.78
C THR A 281 4.01 6.46 -0.42
N GLN A 282 3.80 5.83 -1.59
CA GLN A 282 4.51 6.11 -2.83
C GLN A 282 3.78 7.19 -3.63
N GLU A 283 4.48 7.77 -4.63
CA GLU A 283 3.96 8.79 -5.56
C GLU A 283 3.75 10.20 -4.97
N PHE A 284 3.79 10.39 -3.65
CA PHE A 284 3.67 11.71 -3.02
C PHE A 284 5.04 12.38 -2.90
N SER A 285 5.44 13.13 -3.94
CA SER A 285 6.73 13.80 -4.06
C SER A 285 6.75 15.15 -3.33
N TYR A 286 7.95 15.72 -3.15
CA TYR A 286 8.14 17.09 -2.64
C TYR A 286 7.31 18.14 -3.38
N LEU A 287 7.15 18.02 -4.70
CA LEU A 287 6.31 18.94 -5.46
C LEU A 287 4.83 18.87 -5.05
N HIS A 288 4.34 17.69 -4.78
CA HIS A 288 2.96 17.50 -4.28
C HIS A 288 2.79 18.08 -2.87
N GLU A 289 3.79 17.88 -1.99
CA GLU A 289 3.80 18.52 -0.66
C GLU A 289 3.72 20.04 -0.76
N GLU A 290 4.53 20.66 -1.61
CA GLU A 290 4.55 22.12 -1.78
C GLU A 290 3.26 22.66 -2.40
N ARG A 291 2.68 21.93 -3.38
CA ARG A 291 1.36 22.28 -3.92
C ARG A 291 0.27 22.25 -2.85
N MET A 292 0.27 21.20 -2.02
CA MET A 292 -0.70 21.08 -0.92
C MET A 292 -0.44 22.13 0.16
N ARG A 293 0.83 22.40 0.50
CA ARG A 293 1.24 23.43 1.46
C ARG A 293 0.82 24.82 1.02
N ALA A 294 0.92 25.15 -0.28
CA ALA A 294 0.48 26.43 -0.82
C ALA A 294 -1.03 26.70 -0.57
N LEU A 295 -1.85 25.65 -0.45
CA LEU A 295 -3.27 25.79 -0.12
C LEU A 295 -3.52 26.29 1.31
N ILE A 296 -2.58 26.12 2.24
CA ILE A 296 -2.72 26.57 3.63
C ILE A 296 -2.91 28.09 3.73
N THR A 297 -2.24 28.84 2.84
CA THR A 297 -2.28 30.31 2.81
C THR A 297 -3.08 30.86 1.63
N ALA A 298 -3.59 29.98 0.77
CA ALA A 298 -4.37 30.39 -0.40
C ALA A 298 -5.73 31.00 -0.01
N LYS A 299 -6.28 31.78 -0.93
CA LYS A 299 -7.67 32.27 -0.83
C LYS A 299 -8.63 31.07 -0.92
N GLU A 300 -9.84 31.23 -0.35
CA GLU A 300 -10.88 30.21 -0.40
C GLU A 300 -11.14 29.70 -1.84
N ALA A 301 -11.47 28.40 -1.93
CA ALA A 301 -11.70 27.66 -3.18
C ALA A 301 -10.43 27.34 -4.03
N ALA A 302 -9.23 27.48 -3.48
CA ALA A 302 -8.02 27.01 -4.15
C ALA A 302 -7.98 25.48 -4.19
N ARG A 303 -7.49 24.94 -5.32
CA ARG A 303 -7.39 23.49 -5.57
C ARG A 303 -6.04 23.15 -6.16
N ALA A 304 -5.50 21.99 -5.80
CA ALA A 304 -4.27 21.43 -6.35
C ALA A 304 -4.49 19.97 -6.75
N GLU A 305 -3.94 19.59 -7.91
CA GLU A 305 -3.96 18.21 -8.39
C GLU A 305 -2.89 17.38 -7.67
N MET A 306 -3.28 16.17 -7.26
CA MET A 306 -2.47 15.19 -6.55
C MET A 306 -2.39 13.89 -7.36
N PRO A 307 -1.45 12.97 -7.05
CA PRO A 307 -1.33 11.70 -7.75
C PRO A 307 -2.60 10.84 -7.67
N GLY A 308 -2.76 9.92 -8.62
CA GLY A 308 -3.83 8.92 -8.59
C GLY A 308 -5.25 9.49 -8.71
N GLY A 309 -5.40 10.67 -9.31
CA GLY A 309 -6.70 11.34 -9.49
C GLY A 309 -7.25 11.99 -8.21
N TRP A 310 -6.40 12.18 -7.21
CA TRP A 310 -6.75 12.94 -6.02
C TRP A 310 -6.63 14.44 -6.24
N HIS A 311 -7.36 15.20 -5.45
CA HIS A 311 -7.32 16.66 -5.44
C HIS A 311 -7.33 17.15 -4.00
N ALA A 312 -6.39 18.04 -3.70
CA ALA A 312 -6.41 18.80 -2.46
C ALA A 312 -7.19 20.10 -2.68
N SER A 313 -8.04 20.52 -1.75
CA SER A 313 -8.73 21.80 -1.81
C SER A 313 -8.84 22.47 -0.46
N ALA A 314 -8.75 23.80 -0.45
CA ALA A 314 -8.97 24.63 0.73
C ALA A 314 -10.37 25.26 0.63
N ARG A 315 -11.31 24.81 1.49
CA ARG A 315 -12.70 25.32 1.54
C ARG A 315 -13.20 25.36 2.98
N TYR A 316 -13.99 26.34 3.32
CA TYR A 316 -14.67 26.48 4.63
C TYR A 316 -13.73 26.33 5.83
N GLY A 317 -12.49 26.81 5.71
CA GLY A 317 -11.50 26.72 6.79
C GLY A 317 -10.82 25.35 6.93
N ALA A 318 -11.11 24.38 6.07
CA ALA A 318 -10.52 23.04 6.07
C ALA A 318 -9.72 22.76 4.79
N LEU A 319 -8.63 22.01 4.93
CA LEU A 319 -7.91 21.37 3.84
C LEU A 319 -8.47 19.96 3.65
N THR A 320 -9.03 19.70 2.48
CA THR A 320 -9.68 18.42 2.15
C THR A 320 -8.94 17.68 1.06
N LEU A 321 -9.01 16.34 1.07
CA LEU A 321 -8.54 15.47 -0.01
C LEU A 321 -9.75 14.71 -0.56
N THR A 322 -10.02 14.89 -1.84
CA THR A 322 -11.09 14.19 -2.55
C THR A 322 -10.52 13.49 -3.76
N ARG A 323 -10.98 12.29 -4.04
CA ARG A 323 -10.64 11.59 -5.27
C ARG A 323 -11.75 11.86 -6.28
N THR A 324 -11.38 12.27 -7.49
CA THR A 324 -12.38 12.28 -8.57
C THR A 324 -12.66 10.82 -8.90
N PRO A 325 -13.88 10.34 -8.73
CA PRO A 325 -14.21 9.00 -9.20
C PRO A 325 -13.97 8.95 -10.70
N GLY A 326 -13.01 8.13 -11.17
CA GLY A 326 -12.89 7.82 -12.58
C GLY A 326 -11.85 8.55 -13.43
N ALA A 327 -10.64 8.83 -12.90
CA ALA A 327 -9.45 8.96 -13.76
C ALA A 327 -8.68 7.62 -13.84
N GLN A 328 -9.42 6.53 -13.84
CA GLN A 328 -8.89 5.27 -14.34
C GLN A 328 -9.41 5.08 -15.74
N CYS A 329 -8.49 5.07 -16.69
CA CYS A 329 -8.65 4.62 -18.07
C CYS A 329 -9.87 5.20 -18.77
N SER A 330 -9.70 5.73 -19.96
CA SER A 330 -10.71 5.81 -21.00
C SER A 330 -11.36 4.41 -21.18
N ALA A 331 -12.09 3.98 -20.17
CA ALA A 331 -13.04 2.89 -20.31
C ALA A 331 -14.23 3.51 -21.01
N GLU A 332 -14.52 3.01 -22.19
CA GLU A 332 -15.81 3.06 -22.84
C GLU A 332 -16.90 3.19 -21.79
N LYS A 333 -17.86 4.10 -22.01
CA LYS A 333 -19.03 4.29 -21.16
C LYS A 333 -19.68 2.93 -20.91
N SER A 334 -19.29 2.26 -19.84
CA SER A 334 -19.71 0.90 -19.57
C SER A 334 -21.20 0.93 -19.22
N GLU A 335 -21.97 0.39 -20.11
CA GLU A 335 -23.38 0.12 -19.97
C GLU A 335 -23.53 -1.31 -19.52
N ILE A 336 -24.15 -1.56 -18.35
CA ILE A 336 -24.37 -2.91 -17.84
C ILE A 336 -25.83 -3.26 -18.05
N LEU A 337 -26.11 -4.28 -18.86
CA LEU A 337 -27.46 -4.80 -19.08
C LEU A 337 -27.97 -5.41 -17.76
N LEU A 338 -29.17 -4.97 -17.33
CA LEU A 338 -29.82 -5.53 -16.15
C LEU A 338 -30.45 -6.88 -16.50
N PRO A 339 -30.16 -7.97 -15.75
CA PRO A 339 -30.84 -9.23 -15.93
C PRO A 339 -32.29 -9.10 -15.48
N LEU A 340 -33.21 -9.19 -16.43
CA LEU A 340 -34.65 -9.14 -16.20
C LEU A 340 -35.25 -10.56 -16.30
N GLY A 341 -34.85 -11.46 -15.40
CA GLY A 341 -35.34 -12.83 -15.32
C GLY A 341 -35.73 -13.22 -13.90
N ASP A 342 -36.14 -14.48 -13.69
CA ASP A 342 -36.56 -15.03 -12.39
C ASP A 342 -35.41 -15.18 -11.37
N GLU A 343 -34.18 -14.86 -11.75
CA GLU A 343 -33.01 -15.00 -10.91
C GLU A 343 -32.70 -13.69 -10.15
N TYR A 344 -32.30 -13.87 -8.88
CA TYR A 344 -31.74 -12.82 -8.06
C TYR A 344 -30.33 -12.46 -8.53
N ALA A 345 -30.09 -11.21 -8.92
CA ALA A 345 -28.79 -10.74 -9.39
C ALA A 345 -28.21 -9.65 -8.49
N ILE A 346 -26.90 -9.74 -8.25
CA ILE A 346 -26.12 -8.71 -7.53
C ILE A 346 -25.11 -8.11 -8.51
N MET A 347 -25.05 -6.78 -8.55
CA MET A 347 -24.16 -6.06 -9.46
C MET A 347 -23.52 -4.86 -8.77
N ASN A 348 -22.26 -4.61 -9.09
CA ASN A 348 -21.53 -3.44 -8.57
C ASN A 348 -21.36 -2.40 -9.69
N PHE A 349 -21.73 -1.15 -9.39
CA PHE A 349 -21.57 -0.02 -10.30
C PHE A 349 -21.32 1.26 -9.53
N GLN A 350 -20.23 1.99 -9.86
CA GLN A 350 -19.87 3.27 -9.23
C GLN A 350 -19.80 3.22 -7.68
N GLY A 351 -19.28 2.12 -7.11
CA GLY A 351 -19.16 1.94 -5.66
C GLY A 351 -20.49 1.74 -4.93
N MET A 352 -21.52 1.32 -5.66
CA MET A 352 -22.82 0.91 -5.12
C MET A 352 -23.12 -0.51 -5.52
N THR A 353 -23.69 -1.28 -4.60
CA THR A 353 -24.16 -2.64 -4.86
C THR A 353 -25.65 -2.60 -5.18
N PHE A 354 -26.02 -3.13 -6.35
CA PHE A 354 -27.39 -3.20 -6.85
C PHE A 354 -27.92 -4.63 -6.71
N TYR A 355 -29.16 -4.74 -6.23
CA TYR A 355 -29.90 -5.98 -6.09
C TYR A 355 -31.08 -5.94 -7.05
N VAL A 356 -31.09 -6.82 -8.04
CA VAL A 356 -32.18 -6.96 -9.03
C VAL A 356 -32.90 -8.27 -8.75
N ARG A 357 -34.22 -8.21 -8.60
CA ARG A 357 -35.05 -9.39 -8.35
C ARG A 357 -36.46 -9.20 -8.92
N CYS A 358 -37.14 -10.31 -9.19
CA CYS A 358 -38.55 -10.34 -9.55
C CYS A 358 -39.37 -10.77 -8.31
N LEU A 359 -40.51 -10.10 -8.12
CA LEU A 359 -41.44 -10.32 -7.02
C LEU A 359 -42.83 -10.63 -7.56
N THR A 360 -43.57 -11.48 -6.88
CA THR A 360 -44.98 -11.74 -7.19
C THR A 360 -45.91 -10.73 -6.51
N HIS A 361 -45.45 -10.13 -5.42
CA HIS A 361 -46.18 -9.09 -4.68
C HIS A 361 -45.19 -8.22 -3.91
N MET A 362 -45.60 -7.01 -3.53
CA MET A 362 -44.81 -6.10 -2.69
C MET A 362 -45.17 -6.30 -1.23
N THR A 363 -44.12 -6.33 -0.38
CA THR A 363 -44.24 -6.30 1.09
C THR A 363 -44.32 -4.87 1.61
N ALA A 364 -44.68 -4.69 2.89
CA ALA A 364 -44.65 -3.39 3.54
C ALA A 364 -43.25 -2.75 3.53
N ASP A 365 -42.18 -3.57 3.66
CA ASP A 365 -40.77 -3.12 3.58
C ASP A 365 -40.44 -2.62 2.17
N ASP A 366 -40.93 -3.27 1.12
CA ASP A 366 -40.72 -2.82 -0.26
C ASP A 366 -41.37 -1.45 -0.50
N TRP A 367 -42.55 -1.18 0.04
CA TRP A 367 -43.19 0.12 -0.01
C TRP A 367 -42.39 1.20 0.71
N HIS A 368 -41.86 0.91 1.91
CA HIS A 368 -41.01 1.81 2.65
C HIS A 368 -39.69 2.13 1.93
N ARG A 369 -39.05 1.14 1.30
CA ARG A 369 -37.83 1.35 0.49
C ARG A 369 -38.11 2.25 -0.72
N MET A 370 -39.26 2.08 -1.35
CA MET A 370 -39.67 2.93 -2.47
C MET A 370 -39.89 4.39 -2.03
N GLU A 371 -40.53 4.60 -0.90
CA GLU A 371 -40.72 5.95 -0.32
C GLU A 371 -39.40 6.63 0.03
N ARG A 372 -38.44 5.89 0.57
CA ARG A 372 -37.05 6.34 0.87
C ARG A 372 -36.18 6.51 -0.36
N ARG A 373 -36.68 6.14 -1.54
CA ARG A 373 -35.92 6.14 -2.81
C ARG A 373 -34.70 5.21 -2.80
N GLU A 374 -34.70 4.19 -1.93
CA GLU A 374 -33.65 3.17 -1.83
C GLU A 374 -33.86 2.04 -2.85
N ALA A 375 -35.05 1.97 -3.43
CA ALA A 375 -35.41 1.01 -4.47
C ALA A 375 -36.40 1.61 -5.46
N VAL A 376 -36.46 1.04 -6.67
CA VAL A 376 -37.50 1.29 -7.67
C VAL A 376 -38.18 -0.02 -8.05
N TYR A 377 -39.47 0.06 -8.27
CA TYR A 377 -40.31 -1.08 -8.63
C TYR A 377 -41.10 -0.77 -9.90
N ALA A 378 -41.30 -1.77 -10.77
CA ALA A 378 -42.02 -1.65 -12.01
C ALA A 378 -42.74 -2.95 -12.38
N ASP A 379 -43.82 -2.84 -13.14
CA ASP A 379 -44.46 -4.00 -13.78
C ASP A 379 -43.55 -4.53 -14.89
N LEU A 380 -42.97 -5.73 -14.68
CA LEU A 380 -42.00 -6.32 -15.58
C LEU A 380 -42.61 -6.61 -16.97
N ALA A 381 -43.89 -6.91 -17.05
CA ALA A 381 -44.57 -7.17 -18.33
C ALA A 381 -44.58 -5.94 -19.25
N GLN A 382 -44.43 -4.74 -18.69
CA GLN A 382 -44.41 -3.49 -19.43
C GLN A 382 -43.02 -2.89 -19.57
N MET A 383 -41.98 -3.58 -19.07
CA MET A 383 -40.61 -3.06 -19.08
C MET A 383 -39.81 -3.61 -20.26
N PRO A 384 -39.21 -2.74 -21.08
CA PRO A 384 -38.18 -3.11 -22.03
C PRO A 384 -36.87 -3.43 -21.28
N SER A 385 -35.87 -3.94 -22.03
CA SER A 385 -34.52 -4.15 -21.47
C SER A 385 -33.96 -2.88 -20.84
N LEU A 386 -33.39 -3.02 -19.65
CA LEU A 386 -32.83 -1.93 -18.86
C LEU A 386 -31.31 -2.06 -18.78
N VAL A 387 -30.66 -0.89 -18.67
CA VAL A 387 -29.21 -0.79 -18.48
C VAL A 387 -28.88 0.14 -17.34
N LEU A 388 -27.83 -0.20 -16.60
CA LEU A 388 -27.23 0.65 -15.58
C LEU A 388 -26.05 1.40 -16.21
N ARG A 389 -26.08 2.72 -16.21
CA ARG A 389 -25.07 3.59 -16.81
C ARG A 389 -25.02 4.98 -16.20
N THR A 390 -24.00 5.76 -16.49
CA THR A 390 -23.98 7.21 -16.22
C THR A 390 -24.78 7.99 -17.26
N ARG A 391 -25.04 9.27 -16.98
CA ARG A 391 -25.81 10.14 -17.90
C ARG A 391 -25.13 10.32 -19.27
N ARG A 392 -25.97 10.54 -20.28
CA ARG A 392 -25.56 10.92 -21.65
C ARG A 392 -26.18 12.25 -22.06
N ALA A 393 -25.55 12.93 -23.01
CA ALA A 393 -26.17 14.11 -23.61
C ALA A 393 -27.50 13.73 -24.27
N GLY A 394 -28.56 14.50 -23.99
CA GLY A 394 -29.91 14.21 -24.53
C GLY A 394 -30.80 13.34 -23.65
N ASP A 395 -30.30 12.81 -22.53
CA ASP A 395 -31.09 12.02 -21.58
C ASP A 395 -32.26 12.79 -21.00
N TYR A 396 -33.39 12.09 -20.88
CA TYR A 396 -34.64 12.61 -20.32
C TYR A 396 -35.35 11.56 -19.46
N ILE A 397 -36.25 12.04 -18.60
CA ILE A 397 -37.12 11.19 -17.79
C ILE A 397 -38.57 11.59 -18.00
N GLN A 398 -39.47 10.61 -18.03
CA GLN A 398 -40.91 10.83 -18.12
C GLN A 398 -41.49 10.95 -16.72
N LEU A 399 -41.92 12.16 -16.34
CA LEU A 399 -42.55 12.48 -15.07
C LEU A 399 -44.06 12.72 -15.23
N PRO A 400 -44.85 12.75 -14.15
CA PRO A 400 -46.30 13.06 -14.24
C PRO A 400 -46.61 14.37 -14.98
N ILE A 401 -45.71 15.34 -14.86
CA ILE A 401 -45.80 16.66 -15.51
C ILE A 401 -45.28 16.69 -16.95
N GLY A 402 -44.89 15.52 -17.51
CA GLY A 402 -44.34 15.38 -18.86
C GLY A 402 -42.84 15.06 -18.90
N ARG A 403 -42.32 15.10 -20.13
CA ARG A 403 -40.91 14.82 -20.39
C ARG A 403 -39.99 15.94 -19.88
N ARG A 404 -38.98 15.58 -19.06
CA ARG A 404 -37.99 16.53 -18.54
C ARG A 404 -36.54 16.06 -18.87
N LYS A 405 -35.67 16.97 -19.29
CA LYS A 405 -34.25 16.65 -19.52
C LYS A 405 -33.58 16.39 -18.19
N ILE A 406 -32.73 15.37 -18.13
CA ILE A 406 -31.94 15.00 -16.91
C ILE A 406 -31.09 16.18 -16.42
N LYS A 407 -30.54 16.99 -17.33
CA LYS A 407 -29.78 18.20 -16.96
C LYS A 407 -30.62 19.15 -16.07
N ASP A 408 -31.86 19.35 -16.41
CA ASP A 408 -32.74 20.27 -15.68
C ASP A 408 -33.19 19.67 -14.34
N VAL A 409 -33.47 18.37 -14.31
CA VAL A 409 -33.77 17.62 -13.08
C VAL A 409 -32.64 17.70 -12.07
N LEU A 410 -31.37 17.54 -12.51
CA LEU A 410 -30.18 17.63 -11.65
C LEU A 410 -29.96 19.04 -11.10
N ILE A 411 -30.40 20.08 -11.83
CA ILE A 411 -30.35 21.48 -11.37
C ILE A 411 -31.42 21.70 -10.33
N ASP A 412 -32.65 21.29 -10.60
CA ASP A 412 -33.80 21.43 -9.71
C ASP A 412 -33.59 20.72 -8.37
N ASP A 413 -32.95 19.53 -8.41
CA ASP A 413 -32.60 18.74 -7.21
C ASP A 413 -31.30 19.25 -6.52
N LYS A 414 -30.76 20.42 -6.96
CA LYS A 414 -29.58 21.12 -6.42
C LYS A 414 -28.33 20.23 -6.33
N ILE A 415 -28.17 19.30 -7.26
CA ILE A 415 -27.00 18.40 -7.30
C ILE A 415 -25.79 19.19 -7.79
N PRO A 416 -24.65 19.17 -7.04
CA PRO A 416 -23.42 19.84 -7.43
C PRO A 416 -22.94 19.41 -8.82
N ARG A 417 -22.35 20.33 -9.57
CA ARG A 417 -21.94 20.06 -10.97
C ARG A 417 -20.92 18.90 -11.06
N GLU A 418 -20.04 18.82 -10.08
CA GLU A 418 -19.01 17.78 -9.95
C GLU A 418 -19.58 16.37 -9.74
N ASP A 419 -20.77 16.24 -9.13
CA ASP A 419 -21.36 14.94 -8.82
C ASP A 419 -22.26 14.39 -9.95
N ARG A 420 -22.68 15.27 -10.87
CA ARG A 420 -23.70 14.93 -11.90
C ARG A 420 -23.27 13.82 -12.85
N ASP A 421 -21.98 13.71 -13.15
CA ASP A 421 -21.44 12.71 -14.07
C ASP A 421 -21.22 11.33 -13.40
N ASN A 422 -21.30 11.28 -12.07
CA ASN A 422 -21.07 10.10 -11.25
C ASN A 422 -22.35 9.43 -10.74
N ILE A 423 -23.51 10.03 -10.99
CA ILE A 423 -24.79 9.45 -10.57
C ILE A 423 -25.12 8.27 -11.48
N PRO A 424 -25.40 7.07 -10.93
CA PRO A 424 -25.92 5.97 -11.69
C PRO A 424 -27.36 6.24 -12.13
N PHE A 425 -27.69 5.83 -13.36
CA PHE A 425 -29.03 5.86 -13.91
C PHE A 425 -29.41 4.48 -14.42
N VAL A 426 -30.62 4.05 -14.10
CA VAL A 426 -31.27 2.93 -14.79
C VAL A 426 -31.96 3.53 -16.01
N ALA A 427 -31.55 3.12 -17.20
CA ALA A 427 -32.07 3.63 -18.47
C ALA A 427 -32.64 2.51 -19.33
N ILE A 428 -33.52 2.85 -20.27
CA ILE A 428 -34.01 1.91 -21.26
C ILE A 428 -32.88 1.66 -22.28
N ALA A 429 -32.53 0.39 -22.50
CA ALA A 429 -31.46 -0.02 -23.38
C ALA A 429 -31.64 0.58 -24.79
N GLY A 430 -30.54 1.08 -25.37
CA GLY A 430 -30.54 1.66 -26.71
C GLY A 430 -31.24 3.03 -26.84
N THR A 431 -31.70 3.65 -25.75
CA THR A 431 -32.42 4.93 -25.79
C THR A 431 -31.78 5.99 -24.89
N HIS A 432 -32.32 7.22 -24.95
CA HIS A 432 -32.01 8.32 -24.02
C HIS A 432 -33.03 8.41 -22.87
N GLU A 433 -33.96 7.48 -22.74
CA GLU A 433 -34.96 7.50 -21.70
C GLU A 433 -34.43 6.91 -20.40
N ILE A 434 -34.47 7.72 -19.35
CA ILE A 434 -34.12 7.30 -18.00
C ILE A 434 -35.35 6.77 -17.30
N PHE A 435 -35.26 5.56 -16.77
CA PHE A 435 -36.28 4.96 -15.94
C PHE A 435 -36.17 5.40 -14.48
N TRP A 436 -34.94 5.43 -13.96
CA TRP A 436 -34.70 5.82 -12.57
C TRP A 436 -33.35 6.53 -12.42
N MET A 437 -33.36 7.67 -11.74
CA MET A 437 -32.18 8.31 -11.17
C MET A 437 -31.96 7.69 -9.80
N VAL A 438 -30.91 6.92 -9.62
CA VAL A 438 -30.65 6.15 -8.40
C VAL A 438 -30.63 7.06 -7.17
N GLY A 439 -31.45 6.75 -6.17
CA GLY A 439 -31.66 7.60 -5.00
C GLY A 439 -32.49 8.86 -5.25
N GLY A 440 -33.02 9.05 -6.45
CA GLY A 440 -33.77 10.23 -6.86
C GLY A 440 -35.11 9.92 -7.52
N ARG A 441 -35.41 10.68 -8.58
CA ARG A 441 -36.71 10.61 -9.28
C ARG A 441 -36.82 9.36 -10.15
N ARG A 442 -38.02 8.80 -10.25
CA ARG A 442 -38.36 7.69 -11.15
C ARG A 442 -39.31 8.12 -12.27
N SER A 443 -39.29 7.40 -13.38
CA SER A 443 -40.27 7.53 -14.47
C SER A 443 -41.65 7.03 -14.04
N VAL A 444 -42.71 7.60 -14.65
CA VAL A 444 -44.08 7.09 -14.55
C VAL A 444 -44.33 5.83 -15.40
N ARG A 445 -43.32 5.39 -16.17
CA ARG A 445 -43.43 4.21 -17.01
C ARG A 445 -43.62 2.95 -16.18
N ALA A 446 -44.34 1.97 -16.70
CA ALA A 446 -44.61 0.65 -16.10
C ALA A 446 -45.06 0.73 -14.62
N PRO A 447 -46.14 1.45 -14.30
CA PRO A 447 -46.62 1.56 -12.95
C PRO A 447 -47.12 0.22 -12.43
N ILE A 448 -46.90 -0.04 -11.15
CA ILE A 448 -47.47 -1.22 -10.50
C ILE A 448 -48.96 -0.99 -10.28
N THR A 449 -49.78 -1.98 -10.63
CA THR A 449 -51.21 -2.03 -10.43
C THR A 449 -51.58 -3.25 -9.59
N GLU A 450 -52.81 -3.34 -9.12
CA GLU A 450 -53.33 -4.50 -8.41
C GLU A 450 -53.29 -5.81 -9.25
N SER A 451 -53.24 -5.66 -10.56
CA SER A 451 -53.14 -6.80 -11.52
C SER A 451 -51.69 -7.18 -11.86
N SER A 452 -50.69 -6.46 -11.36
CA SER A 452 -49.28 -6.77 -11.62
C SER A 452 -48.85 -8.03 -10.86
N SER A 453 -48.60 -9.11 -11.58
CA SER A 453 -48.20 -10.43 -11.03
C SER A 453 -46.70 -10.71 -11.13
N ASN A 454 -45.94 -9.84 -11.79
CA ASN A 454 -44.51 -9.97 -11.94
C ASN A 454 -43.86 -8.58 -11.83
N ILE A 455 -43.26 -8.30 -10.67
CA ILE A 455 -42.77 -6.96 -10.29
C ILE A 455 -41.25 -6.97 -10.27
N LEU A 456 -40.63 -6.18 -11.14
CA LEU A 456 -39.20 -5.90 -11.08
C LEU A 456 -38.87 -5.01 -9.88
N SER A 457 -37.93 -5.43 -9.06
CA SER A 457 -37.37 -4.67 -7.96
C SER A 457 -35.88 -4.41 -8.23
N ILE A 458 -35.46 -3.14 -8.22
CA ILE A 458 -34.06 -2.73 -8.28
C ILE A 458 -33.77 -1.90 -7.03
N ALA A 459 -33.04 -2.46 -6.10
CA ALA A 459 -32.59 -1.77 -4.89
C ALA A 459 -31.08 -1.53 -4.92
N PHE A 460 -30.60 -0.54 -4.17
CA PHE A 460 -29.17 -0.31 -4.02
C PHE A 460 -28.78 -0.11 -2.54
N VAL A 461 -27.53 -0.43 -2.25
CA VAL A 461 -26.87 -0.12 -0.99
C VAL A 461 -25.58 0.63 -1.32
N LYS A 462 -25.37 1.78 -0.70
CA LYS A 462 -24.06 2.42 -0.71
C LYS A 462 -23.17 1.62 0.21
N GLU A 463 -22.04 1.13 -0.28
CA GLU A 463 -21.03 0.56 0.61
C GLU A 463 -20.62 1.65 1.60
N THR A 464 -21.11 1.53 2.82
CA THR A 464 -20.55 2.29 3.94
C THR A 464 -19.22 1.62 4.22
N ILE A 465 -18.12 2.22 3.74
CA ILE A 465 -16.78 1.82 4.19
C ILE A 465 -16.84 1.95 5.71
N ALA A 466 -16.83 0.80 6.39
CA ALA A 466 -16.78 0.74 7.85
C ALA A 466 -15.60 1.63 8.31
N ARG A 467 -15.92 2.58 9.16
CA ARG A 467 -14.97 3.50 9.79
C ARG A 467 -14.00 2.77 10.68
#